data_014c7b925f55b50ce180022a1027c4a5
#
_entry.id   014c7b925f55b50ce180022a1027c4a5
#
_cell.length_a   1.000
_cell.length_b   1.000
_cell.length_c   1.000
_cell.angle_alpha   90.00
_cell.angle_beta   90.00
_cell.angle_gamma   90.00
#
_symmetry.space_group_name_H-M   'P 1'
#
loop_
_entity.id
_entity.type
_entity.pdbx_description
1 polymer ?
#
loop_
_entity_poly.entity_id
_entity_poly.type
_entity_poly.pdbx_seq_one_letter_code
_entity_poly.pdbx_strand_id
1 'polypeptide(L)'
;DPAGIPNNLVPYVAQVAVGKREAVHVFGDDYNTPDGTGVRDYIHVCDLGSGHVAALKWMTGRTGVEIFNLGTGTGSSVLDVIKAFSKACGKEIPYVIEPRRAGDVATNYADCQKAADMLGWKAQYDLADMCRDSWKWQSMNPDGYRS
;
A
#
# COMPACT_ATOMS: atom_id res chain seq x y z
N ASP A 1 14.25 6.63 -0.73
CA ASP A 1 14.38 5.74 0.42
C ASP A 1 14.71 6.56 1.65
N PRO A 2 13.78 6.74 2.57
CA PRO A 2 14.09 7.44 3.81
C PRO A 2 15.10 6.61 4.63
N ALA A 3 16.19 7.22 5.02
CA ALA A 3 17.24 6.62 5.86
C ALA A 3 16.77 6.26 7.29
N GLY A 4 15.47 6.29 7.57
CA GLY A 4 14.88 6.07 8.88
C GLY A 4 13.84 4.96 8.91
N ILE A 5 12.99 5.02 9.93
CA ILE A 5 11.83 4.12 10.07
C ILE A 5 10.78 4.53 9.03
N PRO A 6 10.35 3.62 8.13
CA PRO A 6 9.28 3.94 7.18
C PRO A 6 7.97 4.23 7.90
N ASN A 7 7.28 5.29 7.49
CA ASN A 7 5.96 5.63 8.00
C ASN A 7 4.84 4.81 7.36
N ASN A 8 5.11 4.19 6.20
CA ASN A 8 4.15 3.38 5.46
C ASN A 8 4.33 1.90 5.75
N LEU A 9 3.22 1.15 5.76
CA LEU A 9 3.19 -0.26 6.15
C LEU A 9 4.05 -1.15 5.25
N VAL A 10 3.88 -1.10 3.93
CA VAL A 10 4.58 -2.03 3.01
C VAL A 10 6.11 -1.91 3.09
N PRO A 11 6.72 -0.71 3.06
CA PRO A 11 8.16 -0.58 3.26
C PRO A 11 8.62 -1.06 4.65
N TYR A 12 7.80 -0.89 5.68
CA TYR A 12 8.11 -1.38 7.02
C TYR A 12 8.13 -2.91 7.06
N VAL A 13 7.09 -3.56 6.50
CA VAL A 13 7.00 -5.03 6.38
C VAL A 13 8.18 -5.57 5.56
N ALA A 14 8.57 -4.89 4.48
CA ALA A 14 9.73 -5.26 3.67
C ALA A 14 11.05 -5.23 4.47
N GLN A 15 11.22 -4.23 5.36
CA GLN A 15 12.40 -4.17 6.25
C GLN A 15 12.40 -5.28 7.30
N VAL A 16 11.25 -5.72 7.79
CA VAL A 16 11.15 -6.90 8.67
C VAL A 16 11.49 -8.17 7.89
N ALA A 17 10.95 -8.33 6.68
CA ALA A 17 11.19 -9.50 5.83
C ALA A 17 12.68 -9.70 5.48
N VAL A 18 13.43 -8.62 5.29
CA VAL A 18 14.89 -8.66 5.01
C VAL A 18 15.74 -8.73 6.27
N GLY A 19 15.13 -8.69 7.47
CA GLY A 19 15.82 -8.83 8.75
C GLY A 19 16.39 -7.53 9.34
N LYS A 20 16.03 -6.38 8.79
CA LYS A 20 16.44 -5.06 9.35
C LYS A 20 15.68 -4.69 10.63
N ARG A 21 14.51 -5.29 10.85
CA ARG A 21 13.65 -5.07 12.01
C ARG A 21 13.13 -6.38 12.54
N GLU A 22 12.86 -6.42 13.84
CA GLU A 22 12.45 -7.64 14.53
C GLU A 22 11.00 -8.03 14.24
N ALA A 23 10.07 -7.07 14.22
CA ALA A 23 8.65 -7.32 14.00
C ALA A 23 7.93 -6.10 13.41
N VAL A 24 6.76 -6.34 12.84
CA VAL A 24 5.82 -5.29 12.40
C VAL A 24 4.97 -4.86 13.60
N HIS A 25 4.92 -3.56 13.90
CA HIS A 25 4.02 -3.01 14.91
C HIS A 25 2.64 -2.73 14.29
N VAL A 26 1.63 -3.46 14.73
CA VAL A 26 0.24 -3.35 14.30
C VAL A 26 -0.51 -2.50 15.32
N PHE A 27 -0.94 -1.31 14.93
CA PHE A 27 -1.56 -0.34 15.83
C PHE A 27 -3.08 -0.52 15.91
N GLY A 28 -3.52 -1.31 16.89
CA GLY A 28 -4.91 -1.67 17.15
C GLY A 28 -5.35 -2.93 16.42
N ASP A 29 -6.04 -3.80 17.16
CA ASP A 29 -6.68 -5.04 16.69
C ASP A 29 -8.16 -5.12 17.08
N ASP A 30 -8.70 -4.00 17.56
CA ASP A 30 -10.05 -3.88 18.08
C ASP A 30 -10.95 -2.93 17.27
N TYR A 31 -10.55 -2.62 16.01
CA TYR A 31 -11.39 -1.87 15.08
C TYR A 31 -12.59 -2.72 14.61
N ASN A 32 -13.68 -2.05 14.25
CA ASN A 32 -14.83 -2.72 13.63
C ASN A 32 -14.53 -3.08 12.17
N THR A 33 -13.67 -4.08 11.99
CA THR A 33 -13.19 -4.63 10.72
C THR A 33 -13.15 -6.15 10.82
N PRO A 34 -13.04 -6.91 9.71
CA PRO A 34 -13.10 -8.38 9.75
C PRO A 34 -12.07 -9.06 10.66
N ASP A 35 -10.87 -8.48 10.80
CA ASP A 35 -9.80 -9.03 11.65
C ASP A 35 -9.35 -8.09 12.77
N GLY A 36 -10.10 -7.01 12.99
CA GLY A 36 -9.84 -6.02 14.03
C GLY A 36 -8.78 -4.99 13.67
N THR A 37 -8.01 -5.18 12.60
CA THR A 37 -6.96 -4.23 12.20
C THR A 37 -7.46 -3.21 11.16
N GLY A 38 -6.75 -2.09 11.02
CA GLY A 38 -7.14 -1.02 10.10
C GLY A 38 -7.14 -1.47 8.63
N VAL A 39 -8.17 -1.05 7.88
CA VAL A 39 -8.35 -1.36 6.46
C VAL A 39 -8.01 -0.15 5.61
N ARG A 40 -7.18 -0.34 4.57
CA ARG A 40 -6.74 0.72 3.64
C ARG A 40 -6.78 0.21 2.20
N ASP A 41 -6.86 1.14 1.26
CA ASP A 41 -6.67 0.87 -0.16
C ASP A 41 -5.19 1.02 -0.49
N TYR A 42 -4.55 -0.10 -0.76
CA TYR A 42 -3.16 -0.13 -1.22
C TYR A 42 -3.15 -0.15 -2.75
N ILE A 43 -2.35 0.71 -3.35
CA ILE A 43 -2.22 0.83 -4.80
C ILE A 43 -0.79 0.52 -5.23
N HIS A 44 -0.64 -0.24 -6.31
CA HIS A 44 0.67 -0.50 -6.91
C HIS A 44 1.25 0.77 -7.53
N VAL A 45 2.56 0.99 -7.40
CA VAL A 45 3.21 2.20 -7.93
C VAL A 45 3.07 2.34 -9.45
N CYS A 46 3.03 1.22 -10.18
CA CYS A 46 2.78 1.24 -11.63
C CYS A 46 1.37 1.70 -11.97
N ASP A 47 0.36 1.29 -11.17
CA ASP A 47 -1.01 1.76 -11.32
C ASP A 47 -1.12 3.25 -10.99
N LEU A 48 -0.48 3.68 -9.92
CA LEU A 48 -0.44 5.09 -9.58
C LEU A 48 0.20 5.91 -10.71
N GLY A 49 1.31 5.45 -11.28
CA GLY A 49 1.97 6.07 -12.44
C GLY A 49 1.08 6.11 -13.67
N SER A 50 0.41 4.99 -14.01
CA SER A 50 -0.51 4.92 -15.15
C SER A 50 -1.72 5.84 -14.99
N GLY A 51 -2.24 5.97 -13.75
CA GLY A 51 -3.31 6.90 -13.42
C GLY A 51 -2.92 8.36 -13.64
N HIS A 52 -1.70 8.75 -13.26
CA HIS A 52 -1.17 10.08 -13.55
C HIS A 52 -1.04 10.34 -15.05
N VAL A 53 -0.57 9.36 -15.83
CA VAL A 53 -0.49 9.47 -17.30
C VAL A 53 -1.88 9.61 -17.91
N ALA A 54 -2.87 8.85 -17.44
CA ALA A 54 -4.25 8.97 -17.89
C ALA A 54 -4.83 10.36 -17.58
N ALA A 55 -4.58 10.89 -16.39
CA ALA A 55 -5.02 12.24 -16.01
C ALA A 55 -4.36 13.33 -16.88
N LEU A 56 -3.05 13.23 -17.15
CA LEU A 56 -2.33 14.16 -18.04
C LEU A 56 -2.92 14.16 -19.45
N LYS A 57 -3.21 12.98 -20.02
CA LYS A 57 -3.86 12.87 -21.32
C LYS A 57 -5.25 13.50 -21.33
N TRP A 58 -6.01 13.27 -20.28
CA TRP A 58 -7.35 13.83 -20.12
C TRP A 58 -7.32 15.36 -20.01
N MET A 59 -6.31 15.95 -19.37
CA MET A 59 -6.15 17.40 -19.21
C MET A 59 -5.87 18.12 -20.52
N THR A 60 -5.37 17.44 -21.55
CA THR A 60 -4.99 18.07 -22.82
C THR A 60 -6.19 18.80 -23.45
N GLY A 61 -6.04 20.11 -23.67
CA GLY A 61 -7.08 20.97 -24.22
C GLY A 61 -8.21 21.34 -23.24
N ARG A 62 -8.07 21.02 -21.96
CA ARG A 62 -9.02 21.38 -20.90
C ARG A 62 -8.43 22.45 -19.98
N THR A 63 -9.30 23.24 -19.37
CA THR A 63 -8.94 24.26 -18.36
C THR A 63 -9.69 23.97 -17.06
N GLY A 64 -9.18 24.52 -15.94
CA GLY A 64 -9.78 24.37 -14.62
C GLY A 64 -9.08 23.33 -13.78
N VAL A 65 -9.72 22.91 -12.68
CA VAL A 65 -9.24 21.93 -11.72
C VAL A 65 -10.22 20.76 -11.68
N GLU A 66 -9.69 19.55 -11.73
CA GLU A 66 -10.48 18.32 -11.58
C GLU A 66 -9.80 17.39 -10.58
N ILE A 67 -10.58 16.66 -9.78
CA ILE A 67 -10.11 15.80 -8.72
C ILE A 67 -10.49 14.35 -9.06
N PHE A 68 -9.50 13.46 -9.03
CA PHE A 68 -9.68 12.03 -9.22
C PHE A 68 -9.07 11.24 -8.06
N ASN A 69 -9.81 10.29 -7.50
CA ASN A 69 -9.26 9.31 -6.60
C ASN A 69 -8.64 8.17 -7.43
N LEU A 70 -7.41 7.80 -7.10
CA LEU A 70 -6.72 6.65 -7.66
C LEU A 70 -6.53 5.60 -6.57
N GLY A 71 -7.03 4.41 -6.80
CA GLY A 71 -6.98 3.29 -5.88
C GLY A 71 -7.46 2.02 -6.56
N THR A 72 -7.54 0.94 -5.82
CA THR A 72 -8.12 -0.32 -6.30
C THR A 72 -9.63 -0.38 -6.08
N GLY A 73 -10.17 0.48 -5.20
CA GLY A 73 -11.54 0.40 -4.72
C GLY A 73 -11.78 -0.77 -3.76
N THR A 74 -10.71 -1.46 -3.35
CA THR A 74 -10.75 -2.61 -2.45
C THR A 74 -9.90 -2.35 -1.23
N GLY A 75 -10.48 -2.53 -0.04
CA GLY A 75 -9.76 -2.40 1.21
C GLY A 75 -9.05 -3.70 1.59
N SER A 76 -7.81 -3.59 2.07
CA SER A 76 -7.07 -4.69 2.69
C SER A 76 -6.66 -4.31 4.10
N SER A 77 -6.72 -5.27 5.03
CA SER A 77 -6.33 -5.06 6.42
C SER A 77 -4.80 -5.08 6.58
N VAL A 78 -4.32 -4.62 7.74
CA VAL A 78 -2.88 -4.72 8.06
C VAL A 78 -2.44 -6.18 8.08
N LEU A 79 -3.25 -7.10 8.63
CA LEU A 79 -2.93 -8.52 8.66
C LEU A 79 -2.99 -9.17 7.27
N ASP A 80 -3.87 -8.70 6.36
CA ASP A 80 -3.88 -9.15 4.96
C ASP A 80 -2.56 -8.81 4.26
N VAL A 81 -2.04 -7.59 4.48
CA VAL A 81 -0.74 -7.18 3.93
C VAL A 81 0.39 -8.04 4.47
N ILE A 82 0.44 -8.29 5.79
CA ILE A 82 1.46 -9.15 6.42
C ILE A 82 1.40 -10.57 5.84
N LYS A 83 0.19 -11.15 5.72
CA LYS A 83 0.00 -12.50 5.14
C LYS A 83 0.42 -12.56 3.67
N ALA A 84 0.03 -11.56 2.87
CA ALA A 84 0.40 -11.50 1.46
C ALA A 84 1.92 -11.36 1.30
N PHE A 85 2.56 -10.55 2.13
CA PHE A 85 4.01 -10.37 2.10
C PHE A 85 4.76 -11.63 2.57
N SER A 86 4.25 -12.33 3.60
CA SER A 86 4.78 -13.64 4.06
C SER A 86 4.79 -14.66 2.91
N LYS A 87 3.71 -14.72 2.12
CA LYS A 87 3.65 -15.57 0.92
C LYS A 87 4.69 -15.15 -0.13
N ALA A 88 4.83 -13.85 -0.38
CA ALA A 88 5.76 -13.34 -1.38
C ALA A 88 7.23 -13.59 -1.03
N CYS A 89 7.61 -13.48 0.24
CA CYS A 89 8.99 -13.70 0.69
C CYS A 89 9.29 -15.15 1.12
N GLY A 90 8.27 -16.01 1.22
CA GLY A 90 8.42 -17.41 1.67
C GLY A 90 8.80 -17.57 3.14
N LYS A 91 8.57 -16.54 3.96
CA LYS A 91 8.89 -16.51 5.39
C LYS A 91 7.70 -15.98 6.18
N GLU A 92 7.52 -16.48 7.40
CA GLU A 92 6.61 -15.87 8.34
C GLU A 92 7.16 -14.50 8.77
N ILE A 93 6.31 -13.47 8.73
CA ILE A 93 6.66 -12.12 9.17
C ILE A 93 6.11 -11.91 10.57
N PRO A 94 7.00 -11.77 11.58
CA PRO A 94 6.57 -11.54 12.94
C PRO A 94 5.92 -10.15 13.08
N TYR A 95 4.89 -10.07 13.92
CA TYR A 95 4.24 -8.82 14.28
C TYR A 95 3.86 -8.79 15.76
N VAL A 96 3.72 -7.59 16.28
CA VAL A 96 3.23 -7.32 17.65
C VAL A 96 2.06 -6.35 17.58
N ILE A 97 1.07 -6.57 18.44
CA ILE A 97 -0.09 -5.67 18.56
C ILE A 97 0.26 -4.54 19.53
N GLU A 98 0.01 -3.33 19.11
CA GLU A 98 0.17 -2.11 19.89
C GLU A 98 -1.17 -1.40 20.08
N PRO A 99 -1.32 -0.51 21.06
CA PRO A 99 -2.49 0.34 21.16
C PRO A 99 -2.76 1.15 19.90
N ARG A 100 -4.02 1.51 19.64
CA ARG A 100 -4.40 2.37 18.50
C ARG A 100 -3.61 3.68 18.53
N ARG A 101 -3.22 4.15 17.34
CA ARG A 101 -2.69 5.50 17.17
C ARG A 101 -3.83 6.51 17.13
N ALA A 102 -3.62 7.69 17.70
CA ALA A 102 -4.57 8.79 17.58
C ALA A 102 -4.74 9.21 16.10
N GLY A 103 -5.99 9.37 15.67
CA GLY A 103 -6.34 9.78 14.31
C GLY A 103 -6.48 8.65 13.29
N ASP A 104 -6.12 7.40 13.63
CA ASP A 104 -6.37 6.26 12.74
C ASP A 104 -7.88 5.92 12.70
N VAL A 105 -8.40 5.73 11.48
CA VAL A 105 -9.78 5.28 11.23
C VAL A 105 -9.80 3.79 10.91
N ALA A 106 -10.91 3.12 11.24
CA ALA A 106 -11.07 1.68 11.01
C ALA A 106 -10.92 1.30 9.54
N THR A 107 -11.59 2.04 8.64
CA THR A 107 -11.63 1.73 7.22
C THR A 107 -11.52 2.99 6.38
N ASN A 108 -10.66 2.96 5.37
CA ASN A 108 -10.53 4.02 4.38
C ASN A 108 -10.03 3.41 3.05
N TYR A 109 -10.85 3.48 1.99
CA TYR A 109 -10.49 3.10 0.63
C TYR A 109 -11.17 4.01 -0.39
N ALA A 110 -10.61 4.05 -1.60
CA ALA A 110 -11.01 5.01 -2.62
C ALA A 110 -12.31 4.60 -3.33
N ASP A 111 -13.17 5.59 -3.60
CA ASP A 111 -14.14 5.48 -4.69
C ASP A 111 -13.46 5.92 -5.99
N CYS A 112 -13.23 4.95 -6.89
CA CYS A 112 -12.51 5.12 -8.14
C CYS A 112 -13.43 5.25 -9.35
N GLN A 113 -14.76 5.28 -9.17
CA GLN A 113 -15.73 5.28 -10.28
C GLN A 113 -15.50 6.44 -11.24
N LYS A 114 -15.26 7.63 -10.71
CA LYS A 114 -14.98 8.83 -11.54
C LYS A 114 -13.74 8.67 -12.41
N ALA A 115 -12.66 8.09 -11.88
CA ALA A 115 -11.45 7.82 -12.66
C ALA A 115 -11.73 6.80 -13.77
N ALA A 116 -12.51 5.76 -13.51
CA ALA A 116 -12.92 4.79 -14.51
C ALA A 116 -13.75 5.43 -15.63
N ASP A 117 -14.73 6.26 -15.29
CA ASP A 117 -15.65 6.85 -16.27
C ASP A 117 -15.01 7.95 -17.11
N MET A 118 -14.19 8.80 -16.49
CA MET A 118 -13.64 9.99 -17.15
C MET A 118 -12.24 9.77 -17.74
N LEU A 119 -11.40 8.97 -17.08
CA LEU A 119 -10.04 8.68 -17.54
C LEU A 119 -9.95 7.35 -18.29
N GLY A 120 -10.96 6.48 -18.19
CA GLY A 120 -10.87 5.09 -18.65
C GLY A 120 -9.83 4.28 -17.89
N TRP A 121 -9.50 4.68 -16.65
CA TRP A 121 -8.43 4.10 -15.86
C TRP A 121 -8.97 3.22 -14.74
N LYS A 122 -8.34 2.06 -14.56
CA LYS A 122 -8.54 1.14 -13.43
C LYS A 122 -7.21 0.54 -13.01
N ALA A 123 -7.05 0.32 -11.72
CA ALA A 123 -5.91 -0.45 -11.19
C ALA A 123 -5.88 -1.87 -11.77
N GLN A 124 -4.68 -2.36 -12.10
CA GLN A 124 -4.44 -3.65 -12.75
C GLN A 124 -3.76 -4.67 -11.82
N TYR A 125 -3.08 -4.19 -10.78
CA TYR A 125 -2.29 -5.01 -9.88
C TYR A 125 -3.02 -5.21 -8.55
N ASP A 126 -2.96 -6.43 -8.04
CA ASP A 126 -3.54 -6.78 -6.74
C ASP A 126 -2.51 -6.69 -5.59
N LEU A 127 -2.95 -7.01 -4.37
CA LEU A 127 -2.10 -6.99 -3.19
C LEU A 127 -0.93 -8.00 -3.29
N ALA A 128 -1.14 -9.15 -3.93
CA ALA A 128 -0.09 -10.15 -4.10
C ALA A 128 1.00 -9.64 -5.05
N ASP A 129 0.63 -8.94 -6.13
CA ASP A 129 1.57 -8.30 -7.04
C ASP A 129 2.40 -7.24 -6.32
N MET A 130 1.74 -6.37 -5.55
CA MET A 130 2.42 -5.32 -4.75
C MET A 130 3.46 -5.90 -3.80
N CYS A 131 3.08 -6.95 -3.06
CA CYS A 131 3.98 -7.61 -2.11
C CYS A 131 5.13 -8.32 -2.82
N ARG A 132 4.88 -9.01 -3.93
CA ARG A 132 5.89 -9.69 -4.73
C ARG A 132 6.93 -8.71 -5.27
N ASP A 133 6.49 -7.62 -5.88
CA ASP A 133 7.38 -6.66 -6.52
C ASP A 133 8.15 -5.83 -5.48
N SER A 134 7.50 -5.48 -4.36
CA SER A 134 8.17 -4.87 -3.22
C SER A 134 9.24 -5.77 -2.62
N TRP A 135 8.95 -7.08 -2.43
CA TRP A 135 9.92 -8.05 -1.95
C TRP A 135 11.08 -8.24 -2.92
N LYS A 136 10.80 -8.35 -4.22
CA LYS A 136 11.83 -8.46 -5.25
C LYS A 136 12.81 -7.29 -5.18
N TRP A 137 12.32 -6.06 -5.06
CA TRP A 137 13.17 -4.89 -4.92
C TRP A 137 13.97 -4.92 -3.62
N GLN A 138 13.30 -5.14 -2.48
CA GLN A 138 13.95 -5.11 -1.16
C GLN A 138 15.01 -6.20 -1.01
N SER A 139 14.77 -7.39 -1.54
CA SER A 139 15.73 -8.50 -1.47
C SER A 139 17.01 -8.24 -2.29
N MET A 140 16.90 -7.50 -3.40
CA MET A 140 18.05 -7.09 -4.21
C MET A 140 18.74 -5.83 -3.67
N ASN A 141 18.04 -5.04 -2.87
CA ASN A 141 18.53 -3.78 -2.31
C ASN A 141 18.30 -3.75 -0.79
N PRO A 142 18.93 -4.64 -0.01
CA PRO A 142 18.66 -4.76 1.42
C PRO A 142 18.97 -3.45 2.17
N ASP A 143 19.93 -2.67 1.68
CA ASP A 143 20.33 -1.39 2.27
C ASP A 143 19.74 -0.16 1.56
N GLY A 144 18.77 -0.38 0.66
CA GLY A 144 18.19 0.69 -0.15
C GLY A 144 19.10 1.09 -1.32
N TYR A 145 18.88 2.30 -1.84
CA TYR A 145 19.79 2.84 -2.85
C TYR A 145 21.14 3.14 -2.22
N ARG A 146 22.19 2.54 -2.76
CA ARG A 146 23.56 2.96 -2.45
C ARG A 146 23.82 4.26 -3.19
N SER A 147 24.07 5.34 -2.46
CA SER A 147 24.61 6.59 -2.99
C SER A 147 26.05 6.41 -3.43
#